data_d2a8e2e32fee73d947c8f6f4b250d288
#
_entry.id   d2a8e2e32fee73d947c8f6f4b250d288
#
_cell.length_a   1.000
_cell.length_b   1.000
_cell.length_c   1.000
_cell.angle_alpha   90.00
_cell.angle_beta   90.00
_cell.angle_gamma   90.00
#
_symmetry.space_group_name_H-M   'P 1'
#
loop_
_entity.id
_entity.type
_entity.pdbx_description
1 polymer ?
#
loop_
_entity_poly.entity_id
_entity_poly.type
_entity_poly.pdbx_seq_one_letter_code
_entity_poly.pdbx_strand_id
1 'polypeptide(L)'
;MEIKRSITHRDRMNCINECGQFVYLSGLTAPGNGIAEQTQNVLARVEELLEKAGSDKHHILRATIFIRSMVLFAEMNSVWDKWITLETAPARACVEAPLALPEVLIEIVIDAVKK
;
A
#
# COMPACT_ATOMS: atom_id res chain seq x y z
N MET A 1 -9.81 12.92 19.91
CA MET A 1 -8.62 12.15 19.54
C MET A 1 -7.72 12.97 18.65
N GLU A 2 -6.47 13.01 18.98
CA GLU A 2 -5.49 13.69 18.15
C GLU A 2 -5.13 12.85 16.93
N ILE A 3 -4.88 13.54 15.83
CA ILE A 3 -4.34 12.91 14.63
C ILE A 3 -2.85 13.24 14.58
N LYS A 4 -2.01 12.21 14.62
CA LYS A 4 -0.58 12.35 14.44
C LYS A 4 -0.27 12.18 12.95
N ARG A 5 0.37 13.18 12.37
CA ARG A 5 0.71 13.19 10.94
C ARG A 5 2.21 13.17 10.78
N SER A 6 2.72 12.40 9.85
CA SER A 6 4.17 12.31 9.65
C SER A 6 4.52 12.05 8.19
N ILE A 7 5.76 12.40 7.86
CA ILE A 7 6.36 12.26 6.54
C ILE A 7 5.55 13.04 5.50
N THR A 8 5.63 14.38 5.62
CA THR A 8 5.00 15.29 4.66
C THR A 8 5.60 15.10 3.27
N HIS A 9 4.73 15.05 2.26
CA HIS A 9 5.13 14.87 0.87
C HIS A 9 4.60 16.00 0.00
N ARG A 10 5.53 16.77 -0.61
CA ARG A 10 5.23 17.86 -1.55
C ARG A 10 4.21 18.88 -1.02
N ASP A 11 4.19 19.13 0.28
CA ASP A 11 3.28 20.07 0.94
C ASP A 11 1.79 19.82 0.65
N ARG A 12 1.43 18.61 0.22
CA ARG A 12 0.04 18.24 -0.10
C ARG A 12 -0.53 17.17 0.81
N MET A 13 0.32 16.30 1.32
CA MET A 13 -0.15 15.16 2.09
C MET A 13 0.93 14.67 3.04
N ASN A 14 0.52 13.82 3.95
CA ASN A 14 1.44 13.09 4.80
C ASN A 14 1.34 11.61 4.45
N CYS A 15 2.46 10.90 4.51
CA CYS A 15 2.48 9.48 4.17
C CYS A 15 1.83 8.62 5.24
N ILE A 16 1.84 9.07 6.50
CA ILE A 16 1.26 8.34 7.62
C ILE A 16 0.38 9.28 8.44
N ASN A 17 -0.87 8.90 8.63
CA ASN A 17 -1.75 9.52 9.62
C ASN A 17 -2.14 8.46 10.64
N GLU A 18 -2.07 8.80 11.92
CA GLU A 18 -2.43 7.91 13.01
C GLU A 18 -3.50 8.57 13.87
N CYS A 19 -4.51 7.79 14.23
CA CYS A 19 -5.58 8.26 15.12
C CYS A 19 -5.96 7.10 16.04
N GLY A 20 -5.65 7.22 17.35
CA GLY A 20 -5.81 6.11 18.28
C GLY A 20 -4.97 4.91 17.83
N GLN A 21 -5.62 3.79 17.63
CA GLN A 21 -4.96 2.56 17.15
C GLN A 21 -4.92 2.47 15.63
N PHE A 22 -5.58 3.38 14.91
CA PHE A 22 -5.69 3.31 13.45
C PHE A 22 -4.51 3.99 12.77
N VAL A 23 -4.05 3.38 11.68
CA VAL A 23 -2.95 3.86 10.85
C VAL A 23 -3.43 3.92 9.41
N TYR A 24 -3.28 5.09 8.80
CA TYR A 24 -3.67 5.32 7.41
C TYR A 24 -2.44 5.74 6.62
N LEU A 25 -2.14 4.99 5.58
CA LEU A 25 -1.05 5.36 4.68
C LEU A 25 -1.61 6.06 3.45
N SER A 26 -0.83 6.97 2.89
CA SER A 26 -1.15 7.57 1.59
C SER A 26 -1.09 6.51 0.49
N GLY A 27 -1.62 6.82 -0.68
CA GLY A 27 -1.42 5.97 -1.86
C GLY A 27 0.06 5.88 -2.18
N LEU A 28 0.58 4.67 -2.29
CA LEU A 28 2.01 4.40 -2.49
C LEU A 28 2.27 3.79 -3.84
N THR A 29 3.28 4.30 -4.51
CA THR A 29 3.84 3.74 -5.74
C THR A 29 5.33 3.53 -5.53
N ALA A 30 5.96 2.75 -6.39
CA ALA A 30 7.40 2.54 -6.34
C ALA A 30 7.93 2.31 -7.75
N PRO A 31 9.18 2.71 -8.01
CA PRO A 31 9.79 2.42 -9.30
C PRO A 31 10.04 0.92 -9.44
N GLY A 32 10.11 0.45 -10.68
CA GLY A 32 10.39 -0.93 -10.99
C GLY A 32 10.16 -1.23 -12.45
N ASN A 33 10.82 -2.24 -12.93
CA ASN A 33 10.71 -2.67 -14.32
C ASN A 33 9.62 -3.74 -14.44
N GLY A 34 8.40 -3.29 -14.75
CA GLY A 34 7.24 -4.17 -14.86
C GLY A 34 6.46 -4.32 -13.58
N ILE A 35 5.30 -4.97 -13.68
CA ILE A 35 4.33 -5.05 -12.57
C ILE A 35 4.87 -5.86 -11.38
N ALA A 36 5.58 -6.95 -11.61
CA ALA A 36 6.09 -7.78 -10.52
C ALA A 36 7.07 -6.99 -9.65
N GLU A 37 8.03 -6.30 -10.28
CA GLU A 37 9.03 -5.53 -9.55
C GLU A 37 8.42 -4.33 -8.85
N GLN A 38 7.51 -3.60 -9.51
CA GLN A 38 6.81 -2.49 -8.88
C GLN A 38 5.99 -2.96 -7.68
N THR A 39 5.31 -4.10 -7.79
CA THR A 39 4.52 -4.65 -6.69
C THR A 39 5.43 -5.02 -5.51
N GLN A 40 6.54 -5.70 -5.76
CA GLN A 40 7.50 -6.02 -4.71
C GLN A 40 7.99 -4.76 -3.99
N ASN A 41 8.33 -3.73 -4.76
CA ASN A 41 8.90 -2.50 -4.22
C ASN A 41 7.87 -1.68 -3.45
N VAL A 42 6.62 -1.59 -3.93
CA VAL A 42 5.58 -0.86 -3.19
C VAL A 42 5.20 -1.59 -1.91
N LEU A 43 5.16 -2.93 -1.91
CA LEU A 43 4.89 -3.70 -0.70
C LEU A 43 6.01 -3.55 0.33
N ALA A 44 7.25 -3.46 -0.10
CA ALA A 44 8.38 -3.16 0.80
C ALA A 44 8.22 -1.77 1.42
N ARG A 45 7.77 -0.80 0.65
CA ARG A 45 7.50 0.55 1.17
C ARG A 45 6.36 0.55 2.17
N VAL A 46 5.30 -0.22 1.92
CA VAL A 46 4.20 -0.40 2.88
C VAL A 46 4.73 -0.92 4.22
N GLU A 47 5.54 -1.98 4.21
CA GLU A 47 6.09 -2.53 5.44
C GLU A 47 6.94 -1.51 6.20
N GLU A 48 7.78 -0.77 5.49
CA GLU A 48 8.63 0.26 6.09
C GLU A 48 7.80 1.32 6.81
N LEU A 49 6.75 1.83 6.18
CA LEU A 49 5.90 2.85 6.78
C LEU A 49 5.06 2.30 7.93
N LEU A 50 4.55 1.08 7.81
CA LEU A 50 3.80 0.45 8.89
C LEU A 50 4.67 0.27 10.14
N GLU A 51 5.91 -0.17 9.98
CA GLU A 51 6.83 -0.30 11.12
C GLU A 51 7.07 1.02 11.82
N LYS A 52 7.23 2.11 11.06
CA LYS A 52 7.37 3.45 11.65
C LYS A 52 6.16 3.87 12.46
N ALA A 53 4.99 3.35 12.14
CA ALA A 53 3.74 3.65 12.84
C ALA A 53 3.40 2.64 13.93
N GLY A 54 4.27 1.68 14.22
CA GLY A 54 4.01 0.66 15.24
C GLY A 54 3.06 -0.44 14.79
N SER A 55 2.98 -0.67 13.48
CA SER A 55 2.16 -1.72 12.88
C SER A 55 3.05 -2.68 12.08
N ASP A 56 2.45 -3.58 11.33
CA ASP A 56 3.13 -4.46 10.40
C ASP A 56 2.14 -5.04 9.38
N LYS A 57 2.61 -5.86 8.46
CA LYS A 57 1.77 -6.40 7.40
C LYS A 57 0.67 -7.35 7.89
N HIS A 58 0.79 -7.89 9.10
CA HIS A 58 -0.23 -8.76 9.69
C HIS A 58 -1.35 -8.00 10.38
N HIS A 59 -1.25 -6.66 10.43
CA HIS A 59 -2.22 -5.78 11.07
C HIS A 59 -2.91 -4.84 10.07
N ILE A 60 -2.84 -5.17 8.79
CA ILE A 60 -3.53 -4.41 7.74
C ILE A 60 -5.01 -4.78 7.74
N LEU A 61 -5.86 -3.77 7.79
CA LEU A 61 -7.31 -3.94 7.73
C LEU A 61 -7.82 -3.99 6.29
N ARG A 62 -7.31 -3.10 5.45
CA ARG A 62 -7.75 -2.97 4.07
C ARG A 62 -6.60 -2.57 3.17
N ALA A 63 -6.53 -3.20 2.02
CA ALA A 63 -5.68 -2.79 0.92
C ALA A 63 -6.54 -2.48 -0.29
N THR A 64 -6.45 -1.26 -0.79
CA THR A 64 -7.07 -0.88 -2.05
C THR A 64 -5.97 -0.75 -3.09
N ILE A 65 -6.08 -1.52 -4.16
CA ILE A 65 -5.07 -1.58 -5.21
C ILE A 65 -5.64 -0.96 -6.47
N PHE A 66 -4.92 0.02 -7.01
CA PHE A 66 -5.20 0.61 -8.31
C PHE A 66 -4.17 0.08 -9.29
N ILE A 67 -4.61 -0.56 -10.35
CA ILE A 67 -3.73 -1.15 -11.34
C ILE A 67 -4.02 -0.53 -12.71
N ARG A 68 -2.97 -0.27 -13.48
CA ARG A 68 -3.12 0.43 -14.76
C ARG A 68 -3.94 -0.37 -15.77
N SER A 69 -3.83 -1.70 -15.74
CA SER A 69 -4.56 -2.58 -16.62
C SER A 69 -4.82 -3.92 -15.94
N MET A 70 -6.02 -4.44 -16.09
CA MET A 70 -6.37 -5.76 -15.54
C MET A 70 -5.61 -6.90 -16.22
N VAL A 71 -4.98 -6.65 -17.36
CA VAL A 71 -4.05 -7.60 -17.97
C VAL A 71 -2.90 -7.95 -17.03
N LEU A 72 -2.53 -7.03 -16.12
CA LEU A 72 -1.43 -7.19 -15.16
C LEU A 72 -1.87 -7.88 -13.87
N PHE A 73 -3.15 -8.17 -13.71
CA PHE A 73 -3.73 -8.63 -12.44
C PHE A 73 -3.12 -9.95 -11.95
N ALA A 74 -3.03 -10.95 -12.83
CA ALA A 74 -2.51 -12.27 -12.45
C ALA A 74 -1.05 -12.19 -11.99
N GLU A 75 -0.22 -11.43 -12.68
CA GLU A 75 1.18 -11.29 -12.30
C GLU A 75 1.34 -10.51 -11.00
N MET A 76 0.54 -9.47 -10.80
CA MET A 76 0.50 -8.74 -9.53
C MET A 76 0.10 -9.67 -8.39
N ASN A 77 -0.95 -10.46 -8.58
CA ASN A 77 -1.40 -11.42 -7.57
C ASN A 77 -0.34 -12.46 -7.22
N SER A 78 0.49 -12.88 -8.17
CA SER A 78 1.55 -13.84 -7.88
C SER A 78 2.58 -13.28 -6.88
N VAL A 79 2.82 -11.98 -6.91
CA VAL A 79 3.69 -11.31 -5.94
C VAL A 79 2.96 -11.13 -4.60
N TRP A 80 1.73 -10.67 -4.65
CA TRP A 80 0.89 -10.48 -3.46
C TRP A 80 0.75 -11.78 -2.66
N ASP A 81 0.47 -12.89 -3.34
CA ASP A 81 0.23 -14.19 -2.70
C ASP A 81 1.46 -14.70 -1.94
N LYS A 82 2.66 -14.34 -2.37
CA LYS A 82 3.89 -14.69 -1.67
C LYS A 82 4.18 -13.77 -0.48
N TRP A 83 3.61 -12.57 -0.49
CA TRP A 83 3.83 -11.57 0.55
C TRP A 83 2.87 -11.71 1.71
N ILE A 84 1.62 -12.09 1.44
CA ILE A 84 0.56 -12.15 2.45
C ILE A 84 0.40 -13.57 3.01
N THR A 85 -0.08 -13.66 4.25
CA THR A 85 -0.49 -14.92 4.87
C THR A 85 -2.00 -14.92 4.98
N LEU A 86 -2.66 -16.01 4.60
CA LEU A 86 -4.12 -16.05 4.54
C LEU A 86 -4.78 -15.69 5.88
N GLU A 87 -4.22 -16.16 7.00
CA GLU A 87 -4.78 -15.91 8.33
C GLU A 87 -4.80 -14.44 8.71
N THR A 88 -3.92 -13.64 8.12
CA THR A 88 -3.80 -12.21 8.42
C THR A 88 -4.01 -11.34 7.19
N ALA A 89 -4.58 -11.92 6.12
CA ALA A 89 -4.83 -11.18 4.89
C ALA A 89 -5.86 -10.08 5.11
N PRO A 90 -5.64 -8.89 4.55
CA PRO A 90 -6.59 -7.78 4.67
C PRO A 90 -7.82 -7.98 3.79
N ALA A 91 -8.88 -7.26 4.07
CA ALA A 91 -9.91 -7.02 3.08
C ALA A 91 -9.27 -6.30 1.89
N ARG A 92 -9.62 -6.66 0.66
CA ARG A 92 -8.94 -6.15 -0.53
C ARG A 92 -9.89 -5.84 -1.67
N ALA A 93 -9.59 -4.78 -2.40
CA ALA A 93 -10.20 -4.50 -3.69
C ALA A 93 -9.10 -4.13 -4.67
N CYS A 94 -9.28 -4.48 -5.93
CA CYS A 94 -8.37 -4.07 -7.01
C CYS A 94 -9.21 -3.51 -8.16
N VAL A 95 -8.89 -2.29 -8.58
CA VAL A 95 -9.58 -1.62 -9.68
C VAL A 95 -8.60 -1.13 -10.73
N GLU A 96 -9.01 -1.17 -11.98
CA GLU A 96 -8.23 -0.59 -13.06
C GLU A 96 -8.45 0.92 -13.06
N ALA A 97 -7.36 1.67 -13.14
CA ALA A 97 -7.44 3.13 -13.14
C ALA A 97 -6.23 3.75 -13.84
N PRO A 98 -6.40 4.91 -14.48
CA PRO A 98 -5.26 5.71 -14.89
C PRO A 98 -4.49 6.16 -13.64
N LEU A 99 -3.17 6.15 -13.73
CA LEU A 99 -2.30 6.57 -12.64
C LEU A 99 -1.55 7.84 -13.07
N ALA A 100 -0.99 8.57 -12.08
CA ALA A 100 -0.51 9.92 -12.31
C ALA A 100 0.60 10.03 -13.35
N LEU A 101 1.48 9.01 -13.44
CA LEU A 101 2.59 8.99 -14.38
C LEU A 101 2.49 7.76 -15.28
N PRO A 102 2.90 7.86 -16.56
CA PRO A 102 2.74 6.74 -17.51
C PRO A 102 3.45 5.46 -17.10
N GLU A 103 4.58 5.57 -16.42
CA GLU A 103 5.40 4.43 -15.99
C GLU A 103 4.86 3.73 -14.73
N VAL A 104 3.93 4.35 -14.01
CA VAL A 104 3.35 3.76 -12.80
C VAL A 104 2.30 2.74 -13.19
N LEU A 105 2.49 1.50 -12.77
CA LEU A 105 1.60 0.39 -13.07
C LEU A 105 0.66 0.02 -11.93
N ILE A 106 1.03 0.39 -10.68
CA ILE A 106 0.29 0.02 -9.49
C ILE A 106 0.42 1.11 -8.42
N GLU A 107 -0.68 1.34 -7.71
CA GLU A 107 -0.72 2.18 -6.51
C GLU A 107 -1.51 1.44 -5.45
N ILE A 108 -1.00 1.42 -4.22
CA ILE A 108 -1.65 0.71 -3.10
C ILE A 108 -1.95 1.67 -1.97
N VAL A 109 -3.19 1.61 -1.47
CA VAL A 109 -3.65 2.39 -0.31
C VAL A 109 -3.92 1.42 0.83
N ILE A 110 -3.36 1.69 2.00
CA ILE A 110 -3.41 0.79 3.16
C ILE A 110 -4.05 1.47 4.36
N ASP A 111 -4.99 0.77 5.00
CA ASP A 111 -5.51 1.09 6.32
C ASP A 111 -5.13 -0.04 7.27
N ALA A 112 -4.61 0.29 8.45
CA ALA A 112 -4.10 -0.70 9.38
C ALA A 112 -4.39 -0.32 10.82
N VAL A 113 -4.04 -1.21 11.76
CA VAL A 113 -4.05 -0.94 13.19
C VAL A 113 -2.67 -1.21 13.76
N LYS A 114 -2.36 -0.57 14.88
CA LYS A 114 -1.11 -0.82 15.63
C LYS A 114 -1.13 -2.23 16.22
N LYS A 115 0.06 -2.79 16.39
CA LYS A 115 0.21 -4.05 17.11
C LYS A 115 0.01 -3.87 18.60
#